data_bbee8c7a40f668535cf20ef7ced3a6d0
#
_entry.id   bbee8c7a40f668535cf20ef7ced3a6d0
#
_cell.length_a   1.000
_cell.length_b   1.000
_cell.length_c   1.000
_cell.angle_alpha   90.00
_cell.angle_beta   90.00
_cell.angle_gamma   90.00
#
_symmetry.space_group_name_H-M   'P 1'
#
loop_
_entity.id
_entity.type
_entity.pdbx_description
1 polymer ?
#
loop_
_entity_poly.entity_id
_entity_poly.type
_entity_poly.pdbx_seq_one_letter_code
_entity_poly.pdbx_strand_id
1 'polypeptide(L)'
;MIFKSYIIEKDINNLNNRIFLFYGENYGLKNDLKKKIKSNNTDKEFVNISQQEILKDIDYFMREISNLSLFNEYKFFLIEDVSDKFLDILKEFEIRNDSNKLFLFSNILDKKSKLRNHCEKSKNVITVACYQDNELTLKNKILEKLKGYSGLSTHNLNIILENCSLDRSKLENETDKIVSFFDNKIIETEKLEKLLNIKINEDFIA
;
A
#
# COMPACT_ATOMS: atom_id res chain seq x y z
N MET A 1 16.68 -3.63 6.60
CA MET A 1 17.02 -2.32 5.93
C MET A 1 15.78 -1.44 5.88
N ILE A 2 15.89 -0.14 6.22
CA ILE A 2 14.77 0.80 6.21
C ILE A 2 14.73 1.53 4.87
N PHE A 3 13.58 1.48 4.20
CA PHE A 3 13.32 2.19 2.95
C PHE A 3 12.21 3.22 3.10
N LYS A 4 12.33 4.32 2.39
CA LYS A 4 11.25 5.30 2.27
C LYS A 4 10.15 4.76 1.35
N SER A 5 8.88 4.99 1.69
CA SER A 5 7.74 4.45 0.95
C SER A 5 7.75 4.77 -0.54
N TYR A 6 8.10 6.00 -0.91
CA TYR A 6 8.12 6.42 -2.32
C TYR A 6 9.17 5.68 -3.18
N ILE A 7 10.24 5.15 -2.57
CA ILE A 7 11.22 4.30 -3.27
C ILE A 7 10.58 2.95 -3.57
N ILE A 8 9.92 2.37 -2.57
CA ILE A 8 9.25 1.08 -2.71
C ILE A 8 8.06 1.17 -3.66
N GLU A 9 7.32 2.26 -3.65
CA GLU A 9 6.23 2.49 -4.61
C GLU A 9 6.73 2.46 -6.07
N LYS A 10 7.97 2.86 -6.33
CA LYS A 10 8.55 2.80 -7.68
C LYS A 10 9.09 1.41 -8.04
N ASP A 11 9.84 0.79 -7.15
CA ASP A 11 10.74 -0.32 -7.47
C ASP A 11 10.50 -1.62 -6.68
N ILE A 12 9.33 -1.83 -6.07
CA ILE A 12 9.08 -2.98 -5.20
C ILE A 12 9.41 -4.34 -5.86
N ASN A 13 9.26 -4.44 -7.17
CA ASN A 13 9.48 -5.70 -7.90
C ASN A 13 10.94 -5.98 -8.22
N ASN A 14 11.78 -4.95 -8.24
CA ASN A 14 13.21 -5.07 -8.52
C ASN A 14 14.02 -5.46 -7.27
N LEU A 15 13.33 -5.62 -6.11
CA LEU A 15 13.98 -5.98 -4.87
C LEU A 15 14.06 -7.49 -4.71
N ASN A 16 15.28 -8.00 -4.59
CA ASN A 16 15.55 -9.43 -4.45
C ASN A 16 15.29 -9.98 -3.04
N ASN A 17 14.90 -9.11 -2.12
CA ASN A 17 14.61 -9.53 -0.76
C ASN A 17 13.38 -10.44 -0.69
N ARG A 18 13.41 -11.38 0.26
CA ARG A 18 12.32 -12.33 0.48
C ARG A 18 11.30 -11.83 1.49
N ILE A 19 11.69 -10.91 2.37
CA ILE A 19 10.87 -10.47 3.50
C ILE A 19 10.70 -8.96 3.47
N PHE A 20 9.46 -8.52 3.58
CA PHE A 20 9.05 -7.12 3.60
C PHE A 20 8.13 -6.86 4.80
N LEU A 21 8.40 -5.81 5.56
CA LEU A 21 7.52 -5.31 6.60
C LEU A 21 7.01 -3.92 6.25
N PHE A 22 5.69 -3.78 6.12
CA PHE A 22 4.97 -2.53 5.94
C PHE A 22 4.18 -2.22 7.20
N TYR A 23 4.53 -1.17 7.93
CA TYR A 23 3.88 -0.82 9.20
C TYR A 23 3.51 0.67 9.25
N GLY A 24 2.43 1.02 9.92
CA GLY A 24 1.96 2.39 10.07
C GLY A 24 0.45 2.53 9.84
N GLU A 25 -0.02 3.77 9.98
CA GLU A 25 -1.43 4.13 9.92
C GLU A 25 -1.99 4.28 8.50
N ASN A 26 -1.13 4.42 7.48
CA ASN A 26 -1.57 4.66 6.11
C ASN A 26 -2.06 3.38 5.42
N TYR A 27 -3.33 3.06 5.61
CA TYR A 27 -3.98 1.90 4.96
C TYR A 27 -4.02 2.03 3.44
N GLY A 28 -4.26 3.24 2.92
CA GLY A 28 -4.29 3.50 1.48
C GLY A 28 -2.97 3.13 0.81
N LEU A 29 -1.84 3.57 1.38
CA LEU A 29 -0.51 3.21 0.90
C LEU A 29 -0.26 1.70 0.96
N LYS A 30 -0.62 1.03 2.07
CA LYS A 30 -0.48 -0.42 2.19
C LYS A 30 -1.30 -1.16 1.13
N ASN A 31 -2.51 -0.70 0.85
CA ASN A 31 -3.37 -1.28 -0.19
C ASN A 31 -2.81 -1.06 -1.60
N ASP A 32 -2.28 0.13 -1.89
CA ASP A 32 -1.62 0.40 -3.18
C ASP A 32 -0.43 -0.55 -3.40
N LEU A 33 0.38 -0.75 -2.36
CA LEU A 33 1.51 -1.68 -2.41
C LEU A 33 1.04 -3.13 -2.65
N LYS A 34 -0.03 -3.59 -1.98
CA LYS A 34 -0.61 -4.92 -2.22
C LYS A 34 -1.09 -5.07 -3.66
N LYS A 35 -1.84 -4.08 -4.18
CA LYS A 35 -2.31 -4.07 -5.57
C LYS A 35 -1.12 -4.17 -6.53
N LYS A 36 -0.07 -3.38 -6.29
CA LYS A 36 1.13 -3.36 -7.12
C LYS A 36 1.92 -4.67 -7.07
N ILE A 37 2.07 -5.27 -5.89
CA ILE A 37 2.70 -6.59 -5.74
C ILE A 37 1.94 -7.63 -6.55
N LYS A 38 0.61 -7.64 -6.48
CA LYS A 38 -0.23 -8.62 -7.19
C LYS A 38 -0.23 -8.38 -8.70
N SER A 39 -0.41 -7.13 -9.15
CA SER A 39 -0.49 -6.82 -10.58
C SER A 39 0.80 -7.11 -11.35
N ASN A 40 1.93 -6.99 -10.68
CA ASN A 40 3.23 -7.20 -11.31
C ASN A 40 3.75 -8.65 -11.22
N ASN A 41 3.00 -9.53 -10.54
CA ASN A 41 3.38 -10.93 -10.34
C ASN A 41 2.15 -11.84 -10.58
N THR A 42 1.45 -11.61 -11.67
CA THR A 42 0.20 -12.33 -12.02
C THR A 42 0.40 -13.82 -12.26
N ASP A 43 1.62 -14.24 -12.52
CA ASP A 43 2.04 -15.63 -12.69
C ASP A 43 2.33 -16.34 -11.35
N LYS A 44 2.30 -15.65 -10.22
CA LYS A 44 2.63 -16.20 -8.89
C LYS A 44 1.38 -16.60 -8.10
N GLU A 45 1.54 -17.61 -7.27
CA GLU A 45 0.53 -18.01 -6.30
C GLU A 45 0.58 -17.10 -5.07
N PHE A 46 -0.57 -16.51 -4.73
CA PHE A 46 -0.73 -15.62 -3.57
C PHE A 46 -1.54 -16.27 -2.47
N VAL A 47 -0.95 -16.36 -1.29
CA VAL A 47 -1.62 -16.78 -0.06
C VAL A 47 -1.88 -15.53 0.79
N ASN A 48 -3.17 -15.20 1.01
CA ASN A 48 -3.57 -14.09 1.87
C ASN A 48 -4.09 -14.66 3.18
N ILE A 49 -3.47 -14.31 4.30
CA ILE A 49 -3.79 -14.88 5.61
C ILE A 49 -3.51 -13.85 6.71
N SER A 50 -4.30 -13.86 7.76
CA SER A 50 -4.05 -13.00 8.93
C SER A 50 -3.14 -13.67 9.95
N GLN A 51 -2.41 -12.86 10.74
CA GLN A 51 -1.64 -13.38 11.87
C GLN A 51 -2.52 -14.22 12.81
N GLN A 52 -3.77 -13.82 13.01
CA GLN A 52 -4.66 -14.54 13.91
C GLN A 52 -4.97 -15.96 13.43
N GLU A 53 -5.12 -16.14 12.11
CA GLU A 53 -5.32 -17.48 11.53
C GLU A 53 -4.06 -18.33 11.65
N ILE A 54 -2.89 -17.76 11.40
CA ILE A 54 -1.60 -18.45 11.55
C ILE A 54 -1.40 -18.92 12.99
N LEU A 55 -1.71 -18.07 13.98
CA LEU A 55 -1.53 -18.41 15.40
C LEU A 55 -2.49 -19.49 15.91
N LYS A 56 -3.57 -19.79 15.18
CA LYS A 56 -4.46 -20.92 15.50
C LYS A 56 -3.86 -22.27 15.13
N ASP A 57 -3.08 -22.32 14.05
CA ASP A 57 -2.40 -23.53 13.58
C ASP A 57 -1.07 -23.16 12.88
N ILE A 58 -0.05 -22.95 13.70
CA ILE A 58 1.30 -22.58 13.22
C ILE A 58 1.87 -23.74 12.40
N ASP A 59 1.64 -24.98 12.79
CA ASP A 59 2.18 -26.15 12.11
C ASP A 59 1.59 -26.27 10.69
N TYR A 60 0.31 -25.97 10.53
CA TYR A 60 -0.32 -25.91 9.21
C TYR A 60 0.34 -24.83 8.33
N PHE A 61 0.52 -23.63 8.86
CA PHE A 61 1.18 -22.53 8.14
C PHE A 61 2.62 -22.89 7.73
N MET A 62 3.36 -23.52 8.64
CA MET A 62 4.74 -23.93 8.35
C MET A 62 4.81 -25.04 7.29
N ARG A 63 3.81 -25.94 7.26
CA ARG A 63 3.66 -26.92 6.16
C ARG A 63 3.33 -26.24 4.84
N GLU A 64 2.41 -25.25 4.84
CA GLU A 64 2.07 -24.48 3.63
C GLU A 64 3.27 -23.74 3.03
N ILE A 65 4.13 -23.17 3.88
CA ILE A 65 5.41 -22.56 3.43
C ILE A 65 6.32 -23.63 2.82
N SER A 66 6.32 -24.85 3.36
CA SER A 66 7.19 -25.93 2.91
C SER A 66 6.67 -26.63 1.65
N ASN A 67 5.37 -26.54 1.40
CA ASN A 67 4.76 -27.14 0.23
C ASN A 67 5.08 -26.35 -1.02
N LEU A 68 5.69 -26.99 -1.98
CA LEU A 68 5.90 -26.39 -3.31
C LEU A 68 4.53 -26.17 -3.99
N SER A 69 4.40 -25.07 -4.68
CA SER A 69 3.25 -24.88 -5.56
C SER A 69 3.28 -25.90 -6.70
N LEU A 70 2.10 -26.41 -7.10
CA LEU A 70 2.00 -27.30 -8.25
C LEU A 70 2.39 -26.64 -9.57
N PHE A 71 2.35 -25.30 -9.63
CA PHE A 71 2.55 -24.51 -10.84
C PHE A 71 3.73 -23.53 -10.74
N ASN A 72 4.23 -23.28 -9.52
CA ASN A 72 5.27 -22.29 -9.26
C ASN A 72 6.30 -22.85 -8.28
N GLU A 73 7.56 -22.44 -8.46
CA GLU A 73 8.65 -22.84 -7.58
C GLU A 73 8.55 -22.20 -6.18
N TYR A 74 7.78 -21.09 -6.03
CA TYR A 74 7.63 -20.35 -4.78
C TYR A 74 6.30 -19.58 -4.73
N LYS A 75 5.84 -19.32 -3.50
CA LYS A 75 4.60 -18.61 -3.19
C LYS A 75 4.88 -17.24 -2.58
N PHE A 76 3.91 -16.34 -2.74
CA PHE A 76 3.89 -15.03 -2.10
C PHE A 76 2.86 -15.01 -0.97
N PHE A 77 3.33 -14.85 0.26
CA PHE A 77 2.48 -14.77 1.45
C PHE A 77 2.24 -13.31 1.81
N LEU A 78 0.99 -12.88 1.78
CA LEU A 78 0.55 -11.57 2.27
C LEU A 78 -0.09 -11.78 3.64
N ILE A 79 0.61 -11.37 4.69
CA ILE A 79 0.18 -11.60 6.07
C ILE A 79 -0.28 -10.29 6.68
N GLU A 80 -1.56 -10.28 7.11
CA GLU A 80 -2.22 -9.12 7.67
C GLU A 80 -2.13 -9.08 9.19
N ASP A 81 -2.24 -7.85 9.72
CA ASP A 81 -2.34 -7.54 11.15
C ASP A 81 -1.19 -8.11 12.00
N VAL A 82 0.02 -8.13 11.43
CA VAL A 82 1.17 -8.66 12.16
C VAL A 82 1.57 -7.74 13.33
N SER A 83 2.01 -8.39 14.39
CA SER A 83 2.46 -7.75 15.64
C SER A 83 3.68 -8.47 16.19
N ASP A 84 4.15 -8.09 17.36
CA ASP A 84 5.29 -8.75 18.05
C ASP A 84 5.11 -10.27 18.22
N LYS A 85 3.87 -10.76 18.21
CA LYS A 85 3.59 -12.21 18.29
C LYS A 85 4.07 -12.99 17.06
N PHE A 86 4.29 -12.32 15.95
CA PHE A 86 4.79 -12.95 14.72
C PHE A 86 6.31 -13.12 14.69
N LEU A 87 7.03 -12.53 15.64
CA LEU A 87 8.50 -12.45 15.60
C LEU A 87 9.20 -13.82 15.55
N ASP A 88 8.71 -14.80 16.29
CA ASP A 88 9.38 -16.10 16.34
C ASP A 88 9.13 -16.89 15.03
N ILE A 89 7.93 -16.78 14.46
CA ILE A 89 7.62 -17.34 13.13
C ILE A 89 8.49 -16.66 12.06
N LEU A 90 8.67 -15.35 12.13
CA LEU A 90 9.54 -14.62 11.20
C LEU A 90 10.97 -15.09 11.27
N LYS A 91 11.54 -15.27 12.46
CA LYS A 91 12.91 -15.78 12.63
C LYS A 91 13.08 -17.18 12.05
N GLU A 92 12.09 -18.04 12.26
CA GLU A 92 12.09 -19.37 11.65
C GLU A 92 12.07 -19.29 10.13
N PHE A 93 11.27 -18.38 9.55
CA PHE A 93 11.27 -18.14 8.10
C PHE A 93 12.60 -17.59 7.59
N GLU A 94 13.27 -16.69 8.33
CA GLU A 94 14.56 -16.10 7.93
C GLU A 94 15.67 -17.14 7.74
N ILE A 95 15.68 -18.21 8.54
CA ILE A 95 16.71 -19.27 8.45
C ILE A 95 16.42 -20.30 7.36
N ARG A 96 15.22 -20.31 6.78
CA ARG A 96 14.86 -21.26 5.71
C ARG A 96 15.54 -20.87 4.40
N ASN A 97 15.95 -21.88 3.66
CA ASN A 97 16.55 -21.71 2.35
C ASN A 97 15.55 -22.06 1.23
N ASP A 98 14.40 -21.39 1.23
CA ASP A 98 13.40 -21.46 0.17
C ASP A 98 13.28 -20.12 -0.57
N SER A 99 12.56 -20.08 -1.68
CA SER A 99 12.38 -18.88 -2.51
C SER A 99 11.08 -18.13 -2.23
N ASN A 100 10.28 -18.57 -1.26
CA ASN A 100 9.02 -17.92 -0.91
C ASN A 100 9.23 -16.47 -0.48
N LYS A 101 8.28 -15.60 -0.80
CA LYS A 101 8.30 -14.19 -0.37
C LYS A 101 7.24 -13.91 0.68
N LEU A 102 7.62 -13.15 1.69
CA LEU A 102 6.78 -12.80 2.83
C LEU A 102 6.56 -11.28 2.86
N PHE A 103 5.33 -10.86 2.72
CA PHE A 103 4.91 -9.47 2.81
C PHE A 103 4.05 -9.29 4.06
N LEU A 104 4.63 -8.67 5.08
CA LEU A 104 4.01 -8.45 6.39
C LEU A 104 3.37 -7.07 6.45
N PHE A 105 2.08 -7.02 6.72
CA PHE A 105 1.33 -5.78 6.88
C PHE A 105 0.92 -5.60 8.34
N SER A 106 1.38 -4.52 8.95
CA SER A 106 1.09 -4.20 10.33
C SER A 106 0.40 -2.84 10.46
N ASN A 107 -0.32 -2.67 11.54
CA ASN A 107 -0.75 -1.37 12.01
C ASN A 107 0.44 -0.59 12.58
N ILE A 108 0.21 0.38 13.42
CA ILE A 108 1.29 1.14 14.05
C ILE A 108 2.12 0.20 14.92
N LEU A 109 3.42 0.15 14.65
CA LEU A 109 4.42 -0.47 15.51
C LEU A 109 5.25 0.64 16.16
N ASP A 110 5.19 0.76 17.46
CA ASP A 110 5.98 1.75 18.19
C ASP A 110 7.48 1.40 18.20
N LYS A 111 8.31 2.32 18.75
CA LYS A 111 9.76 2.12 18.83
C LYS A 111 10.17 0.98 19.75
N LYS A 112 9.29 0.51 20.64
CA LYS A 112 9.56 -0.60 21.56
C LYS A 112 9.16 -1.95 20.98
N SER A 113 8.43 -1.97 19.86
CA SER A 113 8.03 -3.21 19.18
C SER A 113 9.25 -4.07 18.88
N LYS A 114 9.21 -5.32 19.31
CA LYS A 114 10.27 -6.31 19.08
C LYS A 114 10.35 -6.68 17.60
N LEU A 115 9.19 -6.83 16.95
CA LEU A 115 9.09 -7.13 15.52
C LEU A 115 9.72 -6.00 14.69
N ARG A 116 9.32 -4.75 14.94
CA ARG A 116 9.88 -3.58 14.25
C ARG A 116 11.39 -3.49 14.45
N ASN A 117 11.86 -3.59 15.69
CA ASN A 117 13.29 -3.50 16.00
C ASN A 117 14.12 -4.60 15.33
N HIS A 118 13.59 -5.82 15.26
CA HIS A 118 14.23 -6.93 14.56
C HIS A 118 14.33 -6.64 13.05
N CYS A 119 13.20 -6.29 12.40
CA CYS A 119 13.16 -6.02 10.98
C CYS A 119 14.02 -4.81 10.56
N GLU A 120 14.03 -3.73 11.35
CA GLU A 120 14.86 -2.55 11.06
C GLU A 120 16.37 -2.85 11.10
N LYS A 121 16.80 -3.76 12.00
CA LYS A 121 18.20 -4.19 12.14
C LYS A 121 18.61 -5.27 11.15
N SER A 122 17.67 -6.07 10.68
CA SER A 122 17.96 -7.16 9.74
C SER A 122 18.42 -6.62 8.39
N LYS A 123 19.42 -7.26 7.79
CA LYS A 123 19.87 -7.00 6.41
C LYS A 123 19.00 -7.71 5.39
N ASN A 124 18.26 -8.73 5.81
CA ASN A 124 17.44 -9.58 4.95
C ASN A 124 16.00 -9.09 4.81
N VAL A 125 15.55 -8.17 5.71
CA VAL A 125 14.18 -7.63 5.71
C VAL A 125 14.18 -6.20 5.21
N ILE A 126 13.32 -5.92 4.24
CA ILE A 126 12.99 -4.55 3.84
C ILE A 126 11.88 -4.05 4.74
N THR A 127 12.14 -2.94 5.42
CA THR A 127 11.20 -2.34 6.35
C THR A 127 10.76 -0.98 5.85
N VAL A 128 9.46 -0.77 5.73
CA VAL A 128 8.83 0.43 5.18
C VAL A 128 7.83 1.00 6.17
N ALA A 129 8.06 2.23 6.61
CA ALA A 129 7.09 2.95 7.40
C ALA A 129 6.03 3.59 6.48
N CYS A 130 4.79 3.18 6.66
CA CYS A 130 3.61 3.68 5.94
C CYS A 130 2.92 4.77 6.77
N TYR A 131 3.56 5.93 6.89
CA TYR A 131 3.00 7.10 7.56
C TYR A 131 1.99 7.82 6.67
N GLN A 132 1.16 8.69 7.28
CA GLN A 132 0.21 9.49 6.54
C GLN A 132 0.87 10.28 5.42
N ASP A 133 0.13 10.42 4.33
CA ASP A 133 0.54 11.27 3.24
C ASP A 133 0.48 12.76 3.64
N ASN A 134 1.29 13.56 3.01
CA ASN A 134 1.16 15.00 3.03
C ASN A 134 0.58 15.51 1.70
N GLU A 135 0.23 16.78 1.63
CA GLU A 135 -0.32 17.40 0.42
C GLU A 135 0.56 17.17 -0.81
N LEU A 136 1.89 17.26 -0.65
CA LEU A 136 2.81 17.09 -1.76
C LEU A 136 2.78 15.66 -2.32
N THR A 137 2.71 14.66 -1.44
CA THR A 137 2.64 13.26 -1.89
C THR A 137 1.33 12.96 -2.61
N LEU A 138 0.21 13.46 -2.10
CA LEU A 138 -1.09 13.29 -2.75
C LEU A 138 -1.19 14.08 -4.05
N LYS A 139 -0.67 15.31 -4.09
CA LYS A 139 -0.61 16.12 -5.31
C LYS A 139 0.16 15.41 -6.42
N ASN A 140 1.31 14.81 -6.10
CA ASN A 140 2.08 14.03 -7.06
C ASN A 140 1.29 12.81 -7.57
N LYS A 141 0.52 12.13 -6.72
CA LYS A 141 -0.34 11.02 -7.14
C LYS A 141 -1.47 11.48 -8.07
N ILE A 142 -2.10 12.63 -7.80
CA ILE A 142 -3.11 13.20 -8.69
C ILE A 142 -2.49 13.46 -10.07
N LEU A 143 -1.33 14.12 -10.12
CA LEU A 143 -0.64 14.45 -11.36
C LEU A 143 -0.21 13.19 -12.13
N GLU A 144 0.21 12.15 -11.44
CA GLU A 144 0.55 10.86 -12.05
C GLU A 144 -0.69 10.18 -12.65
N LYS A 145 -1.79 10.09 -11.90
CA LYS A 145 -3.03 9.42 -12.31
C LYS A 145 -3.75 10.16 -13.42
N LEU A 146 -3.75 11.49 -13.37
CA LEU A 146 -4.37 12.35 -14.38
C LEU A 146 -3.37 12.84 -15.43
N LYS A 147 -2.28 12.12 -15.63
CA LYS A 147 -1.31 12.43 -16.67
C LYS A 147 -1.96 12.43 -18.05
N GLY A 148 -1.79 13.53 -18.79
CA GLY A 148 -2.41 13.72 -20.11
C GLY A 148 -3.79 14.37 -20.06
N TYR A 149 -4.31 14.71 -18.87
CA TYR A 149 -5.49 15.56 -18.74
C TYR A 149 -5.11 17.03 -18.83
N SER A 150 -5.92 17.83 -19.51
CA SER A 150 -5.85 19.30 -19.48
C SER A 150 -6.78 19.86 -18.39
N GLY A 151 -6.55 21.12 -17.98
CA GLY A 151 -7.35 21.77 -16.95
C GLY A 151 -6.95 21.44 -15.51
N LEU A 152 -5.81 20.78 -15.26
CA LEU A 152 -5.23 20.58 -13.93
C LEU A 152 -4.54 21.87 -13.43
N SER A 153 -5.33 22.94 -13.28
CA SER A 153 -4.87 24.19 -12.65
C SER A 153 -4.54 23.96 -11.17
N THR A 154 -3.79 24.87 -10.55
CA THR A 154 -3.55 24.83 -9.10
C THR A 154 -4.86 24.84 -8.32
N HIS A 155 -5.85 25.60 -8.79
CA HIS A 155 -7.18 25.63 -8.19
C HIS A 155 -7.86 24.26 -8.22
N ASN A 156 -7.93 23.61 -9.38
CA ASN A 156 -8.56 22.29 -9.50
C ASN A 156 -7.82 21.21 -8.70
N LEU A 157 -6.49 21.27 -8.63
CA LEU A 157 -5.69 20.39 -7.77
C LEU A 157 -6.04 20.57 -6.29
N ASN A 158 -6.18 21.81 -5.82
CA ASN A 158 -6.57 22.10 -4.43
C ASN A 158 -7.98 21.58 -4.12
N ILE A 159 -8.94 21.80 -5.02
CA ILE A 159 -10.30 21.25 -4.91
C ILE A 159 -10.27 19.74 -4.66
N ILE A 160 -9.49 19.00 -5.47
CA ILE A 160 -9.38 17.54 -5.32
C ILE A 160 -8.74 17.18 -3.98
N LEU A 161 -7.65 17.86 -3.57
CA LEU A 161 -6.94 17.60 -2.32
C LEU A 161 -7.81 17.85 -1.09
N GLU A 162 -8.50 18.99 -1.04
CA GLU A 162 -9.41 19.37 0.06
C GLU A 162 -10.55 18.36 0.22
N ASN A 163 -11.14 17.92 -0.90
CA ASN A 163 -12.21 16.92 -0.87
C ASN A 163 -11.73 15.56 -0.31
N CYS A 164 -10.46 15.22 -0.49
CA CYS A 164 -9.89 13.95 -0.01
C CYS A 164 -9.42 14.00 1.44
N SER A 165 -9.28 15.17 2.07
CA SER A 165 -8.84 15.34 3.47
C SER A 165 -7.57 14.55 3.82
N LEU A 166 -6.58 14.54 2.93
CA LEU A 166 -5.34 13.77 3.03
C LEU A 166 -5.52 12.25 3.13
N ASP A 167 -6.69 11.72 2.82
CA ASP A 167 -6.97 10.29 2.77
C ASP A 167 -6.67 9.75 1.37
N ARG A 168 -5.67 8.88 1.27
CA ARG A 168 -5.24 8.27 0.01
C ARG A 168 -6.32 7.40 -0.63
N SER A 169 -7.13 6.70 0.17
CA SER A 169 -8.20 5.84 -0.35
C SER A 169 -9.34 6.68 -0.92
N LYS A 170 -9.67 7.80 -0.28
CA LYS A 170 -10.60 8.78 -0.85
C LYS A 170 -10.05 9.37 -2.14
N LEU A 171 -8.78 9.76 -2.17
CA LEU A 171 -8.14 10.30 -3.36
C LEU A 171 -8.24 9.32 -4.54
N GLU A 172 -7.97 8.04 -4.31
CA GLU A 172 -8.10 7.01 -5.33
C GLU A 172 -9.52 6.98 -5.92
N ASN A 173 -10.52 6.93 -5.04
CA ASN A 173 -11.93 6.91 -5.46
C ASN A 173 -12.34 8.19 -6.21
N GLU A 174 -11.94 9.37 -5.73
CA GLU A 174 -12.28 10.64 -6.37
C GLU A 174 -11.58 10.79 -7.73
N THR A 175 -10.32 10.37 -7.82
CA THR A 175 -9.61 10.39 -9.10
C THR A 175 -10.16 9.36 -10.09
N ASP A 176 -10.65 8.20 -9.63
CA ASP A 176 -11.34 7.23 -10.49
C ASP A 176 -12.64 7.79 -11.05
N LYS A 177 -13.43 8.53 -10.25
CA LYS A 177 -14.61 9.26 -10.73
C LYS A 177 -14.23 10.29 -11.79
N ILE A 178 -13.16 11.08 -11.56
CA ILE A 178 -12.67 12.06 -12.52
C ILE A 178 -12.30 11.40 -13.84
N VAL A 179 -11.54 10.30 -13.79
CA VAL A 179 -11.14 9.54 -14.98
C VAL A 179 -12.35 9.02 -15.73
N SER A 180 -13.37 8.52 -15.01
CA SER A 180 -14.59 7.97 -15.62
C SER A 180 -15.53 9.04 -16.19
N PHE A 181 -15.52 10.25 -15.62
CA PHE A 181 -16.40 11.33 -16.02
C PHE A 181 -15.83 12.18 -17.17
N PHE A 182 -14.53 12.47 -17.13
CA PHE A 182 -13.85 13.27 -18.15
C PHE A 182 -13.13 12.38 -19.18
N ASP A 183 -13.89 11.64 -19.96
CA ASP A 183 -13.42 10.73 -21.02
C ASP A 183 -12.64 11.47 -22.13
N ASN A 184 -12.99 12.74 -22.38
CA ASN A 184 -12.29 13.64 -23.30
C ASN A 184 -10.97 14.20 -22.73
N LYS A 185 -10.63 13.88 -21.48
CA LYS A 185 -9.43 14.36 -20.73
C LYS A 185 -9.33 15.88 -20.57
N ILE A 186 -10.46 16.58 -20.57
CA ILE A 186 -10.53 18.03 -20.34
C ILE A 186 -11.30 18.28 -19.03
N ILE A 187 -10.60 18.71 -17.99
CA ILE A 187 -11.22 19.00 -16.69
C ILE A 187 -11.70 20.44 -16.66
N GLU A 188 -13.01 20.61 -16.64
CA GLU A 188 -13.68 21.89 -16.47
C GLU A 188 -14.02 22.10 -14.99
N THR A 189 -13.65 23.24 -14.43
CA THR A 189 -13.78 23.52 -12.99
C THR A 189 -15.20 23.34 -12.48
N GLU A 190 -16.20 23.93 -13.15
CA GLU A 190 -17.61 23.83 -12.73
C GLU A 190 -18.13 22.38 -12.71
N LYS A 191 -17.72 21.58 -13.68
CA LYS A 191 -18.08 20.16 -13.74
C LYS A 191 -17.36 19.35 -12.66
N LEU A 192 -16.09 19.68 -12.37
CA LEU A 192 -15.31 19.06 -11.30
C LEU A 192 -15.93 19.31 -9.93
N GLU A 193 -16.32 20.55 -9.63
CA GLU A 193 -16.97 20.94 -8.37
C GLU A 193 -18.28 20.18 -8.16
N LYS A 194 -19.11 20.07 -9.21
CA LYS A 194 -20.35 19.29 -9.17
C LYS A 194 -20.08 17.79 -8.96
N LEU A 195 -19.10 17.24 -9.66
CA LEU A 195 -18.73 15.82 -9.55
C LEU A 195 -18.27 15.45 -8.15
N LEU A 196 -17.49 16.33 -7.51
CA LEU A 196 -16.95 16.11 -6.17
C LEU A 196 -17.93 16.52 -5.05
N ASN A 197 -19.18 16.89 -5.38
CA ASN A 197 -20.20 17.33 -4.44
C ASN A 197 -19.73 18.46 -3.51
N ILE A 198 -18.91 19.36 -4.02
CA ILE A 198 -18.47 20.53 -3.26
C ILE A 198 -19.70 21.43 -3.14
N LYS A 199 -20.21 21.59 -1.92
CA LYS A 199 -21.24 22.57 -1.64
C LYS A 199 -20.65 23.93 -1.93
N ILE A 200 -21.05 24.54 -3.03
CA ILE A 200 -20.87 25.98 -3.24
C ILE A 200 -21.72 26.60 -2.12
N ASN A 201 -21.08 27.15 -1.11
CA ASN A 201 -21.77 28.01 -0.18
C ASN A 201 -22.24 29.25 -0.97
N GLU A 202 -23.46 29.18 -1.46
CA GLU A 202 -24.20 30.35 -1.93
C GLU A 202 -24.63 31.22 -0.73
N ASP A 203 -23.68 31.49 0.16
CA ASP A 203 -23.92 32.41 1.27
C ASP A 203 -23.16 33.69 1.01
N PHE A 204 -24.00 34.74 0.95
CA PHE A 204 -23.69 36.18 0.99
C PHE A 204 -23.42 36.90 -0.33
N ILE A 205 -24.54 37.09 -1.09
CA ILE A 205 -24.80 38.41 -1.66
C ILE A 205 -26.15 38.83 -1.07
N ALA A 206 -26.10 39.59 0.00
CA ALA A 206 -27.19 40.44 0.50
C ALA A 206 -26.69 41.89 0.49
#